data_3a65a04469b19531500220a12da03df8
#
_entry.id   3a65a04469b19531500220a12da03df8
#
_cell.length_a   1.000
_cell.length_b   1.000
_cell.length_c   1.000
_cell.angle_alpha   90.00
_cell.angle_beta   90.00
_cell.angle_gamma   90.00
#
_symmetry.space_group_name_H-M   'P 1'
#
loop_
_entity.id
_entity.type
_entity.pdbx_description
1 polymer ?
#
loop_
_entity_poly.entity_id
_entity_poly.type
_entity_poly.pdbx_seq_one_letter_code
_entity_poly.pdbx_strand_id
1 'polypeptide(L)'
;INSNLDWMVNWSLKGHYPRNSQIKLINKINWAIGEGYKYIILEAGTGIGKSAIATTLANMYEDSYILTMTKQLQEQYLDDFGDMLVEIKGRGNYKCNYKGNCDFCIKAEYNLRKCSDCEYNQAFKKAVEAKNVITNYDYLYYAGVANPLLDSRELLILDEAHNLERKMLMLSSSELNREYISTTFGIDIFEPLMYGTKSINELKRNPDYWIELCDYLIKECKKRIKKIEGDADKSVQVTLDEFESNPSKYSNFDYIEKQNLEQDMKSFAAISLGLSYNELIIDLPDKNSILDNNMDISAEFKPYSVLDDTQNLLKMGNICIFLTGTLGSKDKFCQWNNINPDETYYIYEKSPFDVAKRPIYVDFVGRMSGFRRGIPNWKNKRAIKKIKEILDMHKNEKGVIHTSSNEQAFWIMDHLKEYNLMFVGGEDRNRILKDFTESKENIILIGASIKDGVDFKGDLCRFQIVFKIPYPQLNEQVKYRRDLDPKWFYYQTVMALMQAYGRGIRDNDDYCVMYIIDSSFKQLFNYNRGFFNEYFAEAVQKKK
;
A
#
# COMPACT_ATOMS: atom_id res chain seq x y z
N ILE A 1 32.45 -16.88 -14.50
CA ILE A 1 31.18 -17.20 -13.85
C ILE A 1 30.71 -18.47 -14.54
N ASN A 2 30.99 -19.64 -13.97
CA ASN A 2 30.39 -20.89 -14.43
C ASN A 2 28.88 -20.71 -14.27
N SER A 3 28.13 -20.73 -15.37
CA SER A 3 26.68 -20.70 -15.37
C SER A 3 26.16 -22.04 -14.85
N ASN A 4 26.13 -22.20 -13.54
CA ASN A 4 25.45 -23.34 -12.94
C ASN A 4 23.95 -23.14 -13.21
N LEU A 5 23.38 -23.93 -14.13
CA LEU A 5 21.98 -23.89 -14.53
C LEU A 5 21.16 -24.99 -13.82
N ASP A 6 21.70 -25.58 -12.75
CA ASP A 6 21.03 -26.66 -12.02
C ASP A 6 19.67 -26.24 -11.47
N TRP A 7 19.49 -24.93 -11.23
CA TRP A 7 18.21 -24.36 -10.80
C TRP A 7 17.12 -24.33 -11.91
N MET A 8 17.45 -24.57 -13.19
CA MET A 8 16.46 -24.51 -14.28
C MET A 8 15.31 -25.50 -14.07
N VAL A 9 15.50 -26.56 -13.31
CA VAL A 9 14.42 -27.49 -12.93
C VAL A 9 13.37 -26.82 -12.04
N ASN A 10 13.72 -25.72 -11.37
CA ASN A 10 12.83 -24.92 -10.51
C ASN A 10 12.19 -23.73 -11.26
N TRP A 11 12.42 -23.60 -12.57
CA TRP A 11 11.84 -22.52 -13.35
C TRP A 11 10.32 -22.52 -13.27
N SER A 12 9.72 -21.36 -12.92
CA SER A 12 8.32 -21.26 -12.53
C SER A 12 7.34 -21.24 -13.71
N LEU A 13 7.75 -20.75 -14.88
CA LEU A 13 6.87 -20.65 -16.05
C LEU A 13 6.92 -21.93 -16.89
N LYS A 14 5.97 -22.83 -16.69
CA LYS A 14 5.86 -24.06 -17.48
C LYS A 14 5.66 -23.75 -18.98
N GLY A 15 6.41 -24.47 -19.83
CA GLY A 15 6.34 -24.28 -21.28
C GLY A 15 7.08 -23.07 -21.86
N HIS A 16 7.74 -22.27 -21.01
CA HIS A 16 8.57 -21.15 -21.43
C HIS A 16 9.98 -21.28 -20.88
N TYR A 17 10.97 -20.94 -21.68
CA TYR A 17 12.36 -20.86 -21.20
C TYR A 17 12.64 -19.48 -20.58
N PRO A 18 13.49 -19.41 -19.52
CA PRO A 18 13.89 -18.14 -18.96
C PRO A 18 14.69 -17.33 -19.98
N ARG A 19 14.45 -16.02 -20.02
CA ARG A 19 15.24 -15.09 -20.82
C ARG A 19 16.66 -14.96 -20.27
N ASN A 20 17.63 -14.63 -21.11
CA ASN A 20 19.03 -14.44 -20.70
C ASN A 20 19.18 -13.45 -19.53
N SER A 21 18.38 -12.38 -19.50
CA SER A 21 18.35 -11.44 -18.38
C SER A 21 17.90 -12.10 -17.07
N GLN A 22 16.87 -12.94 -17.11
CA GLN A 22 16.36 -13.65 -15.93
C GLN A 22 17.39 -14.67 -15.42
N ILE A 23 18.04 -15.42 -16.32
CA ILE A 23 19.14 -16.34 -15.96
C ILE A 23 20.25 -15.59 -15.26
N LYS A 24 20.71 -14.48 -15.84
CA LYS A 24 21.75 -13.63 -15.25
C LYS A 24 21.38 -13.12 -13.86
N LEU A 25 20.11 -12.69 -13.67
CA LEU A 25 19.63 -12.15 -12.41
C LEU A 25 19.53 -13.22 -11.33
N ILE A 26 18.95 -14.39 -11.63
CA ILE A 26 18.86 -15.51 -10.68
C ILE A 26 20.25 -15.95 -10.25
N ASN A 27 21.19 -16.10 -11.21
CA ASN A 27 22.57 -16.46 -10.88
C ASN A 27 23.27 -15.42 -10.00
N LYS A 28 23.04 -14.11 -10.23
CA LYS A 28 23.59 -13.05 -9.38
C LYS A 28 23.01 -13.08 -7.96
N ILE A 29 21.70 -13.33 -7.84
CA ILE A 29 21.03 -13.42 -6.53
C ILE A 29 21.58 -14.62 -5.77
N ASN A 30 21.66 -15.80 -6.40
CA ASN A 30 22.20 -17.00 -5.76
C ASN A 30 23.67 -16.83 -5.36
N TRP A 31 24.47 -16.20 -6.21
CA TRP A 31 25.85 -15.88 -5.88
C TRP A 31 25.91 -14.97 -4.64
N ALA A 32 25.09 -13.91 -4.56
CA ALA A 32 25.08 -12.99 -3.42
C ALA A 32 24.68 -13.73 -2.12
N ILE A 33 23.68 -14.61 -2.20
CA ILE A 33 23.29 -15.45 -1.05
C ILE A 33 24.45 -16.38 -0.63
N GLY A 34 25.14 -17.00 -1.59
CA GLY A 34 26.32 -17.85 -1.34
C GLY A 34 27.51 -17.10 -0.72
N GLU A 35 27.65 -15.80 -0.99
CA GLU A 35 28.66 -14.92 -0.35
C GLU A 35 28.23 -14.43 1.05
N GLY A 36 27.02 -14.81 1.51
CA GLY A 36 26.53 -14.48 2.86
C GLY A 36 25.77 -13.16 2.98
N TYR A 37 25.38 -12.53 1.87
CA TYR A 37 24.51 -11.35 1.94
C TYR A 37 23.12 -11.76 2.43
N LYS A 38 22.64 -11.08 3.47
CA LYS A 38 21.33 -11.30 4.07
C LYS A 38 20.21 -10.59 3.30
N TYR A 39 20.50 -9.43 2.72
CA TYR A 39 19.57 -8.58 2.04
C TYR A 39 19.96 -8.43 0.56
N ILE A 40 19.08 -8.81 -0.35
CA ILE A 40 19.31 -8.67 -1.78
C ILE A 40 18.24 -7.74 -2.36
N ILE A 41 18.66 -6.65 -2.97
CA ILE A 41 17.78 -5.69 -3.63
C ILE A 41 17.90 -5.90 -5.13
N LEU A 42 16.80 -6.26 -5.79
CA LEU A 42 16.68 -6.30 -7.24
C LEU A 42 15.83 -5.12 -7.72
N GLU A 43 16.47 -4.08 -8.22
CA GLU A 43 15.80 -3.04 -9.01
C GLU A 43 15.81 -3.47 -10.48
N ALA A 44 14.66 -3.92 -10.96
CA ALA A 44 14.49 -4.38 -12.34
C ALA A 44 13.24 -3.74 -12.96
N GLY A 45 13.44 -3.08 -14.10
CA GLY A 45 12.36 -2.39 -14.80
C GLY A 45 11.18 -3.29 -15.16
N THR A 46 10.07 -2.66 -15.57
CA THR A 46 8.92 -3.39 -16.12
C THR A 46 9.33 -4.27 -17.30
N GLY A 47 8.67 -5.41 -17.47
CA GLY A 47 8.93 -6.34 -18.55
C GLY A 47 10.04 -7.37 -18.29
N ILE A 48 10.82 -7.24 -17.23
CA ILE A 48 11.87 -8.22 -16.86
C ILE A 48 11.27 -9.56 -16.39
N GLY A 49 10.06 -9.55 -15.81
CA GLY A 49 9.40 -10.75 -15.27
C GLY A 49 9.84 -11.05 -13.85
N LYS A 50 9.77 -10.04 -12.97
CA LYS A 50 10.13 -10.15 -11.54
C LYS A 50 9.37 -11.26 -10.82
N SER A 51 8.06 -11.44 -11.11
CA SER A 51 7.24 -12.47 -10.49
C SER A 51 7.74 -13.89 -10.80
N ALA A 52 8.16 -14.14 -12.04
CA ALA A 52 8.76 -15.43 -12.42
C ALA A 52 10.11 -15.67 -11.72
N ILE A 53 10.93 -14.61 -11.57
CA ILE A 53 12.19 -14.68 -10.80
C ILE A 53 11.88 -14.99 -9.33
N ALA A 54 10.92 -14.27 -8.71
CA ALA A 54 10.49 -14.48 -7.33
C ALA A 54 10.08 -15.93 -7.07
N THR A 55 9.15 -16.45 -7.88
CA THR A 55 8.62 -17.81 -7.70
C THR A 55 9.68 -18.87 -7.98
N THR A 56 10.57 -18.62 -8.95
CA THR A 56 11.71 -19.54 -9.21
C THR A 56 12.65 -19.60 -8.00
N LEU A 57 13.02 -18.45 -7.44
CA LEU A 57 13.86 -18.40 -6.22
C LEU A 57 13.15 -19.10 -5.06
N ALA A 58 11.86 -18.84 -4.84
CA ALA A 58 11.08 -19.53 -3.82
C ALA A 58 11.15 -21.07 -3.96
N ASN A 59 11.11 -21.59 -5.19
CA ASN A 59 11.23 -23.03 -5.45
C ASN A 59 12.63 -23.61 -5.19
N MET A 60 13.66 -22.78 -5.22
CA MET A 60 15.05 -23.23 -5.07
C MET A 60 15.45 -23.43 -3.61
N TYR A 61 14.81 -22.73 -2.68
CA TYR A 61 15.13 -22.75 -1.24
C TYR A 61 14.17 -23.69 -0.49
N GLU A 62 14.44 -23.94 0.79
CA GLU A 62 13.70 -24.90 1.60
C GLU A 62 12.26 -24.50 1.75
N ASP A 63 12.03 -23.24 2.18
CA ASP A 63 10.71 -22.64 2.29
C ASP A 63 10.73 -21.13 2.07
N SER A 64 9.57 -20.55 1.78
CA SER A 64 9.50 -19.11 1.47
C SER A 64 8.17 -18.46 1.80
N TYR A 65 8.24 -17.13 2.05
CA TYR A 65 7.13 -16.21 1.93
C TYR A 65 7.33 -15.29 0.73
N ILE A 66 6.27 -15.08 -0.07
CA ILE A 66 6.20 -14.02 -1.09
C ILE A 66 5.15 -13.01 -0.63
N LEU A 67 5.58 -11.77 -0.40
CA LEU A 67 4.70 -10.67 0.02
C LEU A 67 4.31 -9.79 -1.15
N THR A 68 3.01 -9.55 -1.29
CA THR A 68 2.45 -8.63 -2.28
C THR A 68 1.77 -7.45 -1.60
N MET A 69 1.72 -6.29 -2.29
CA MET A 69 1.09 -5.08 -1.76
C MET A 69 -0.43 -5.12 -1.76
N THR A 70 -1.02 -5.86 -2.71
CA THR A 70 -2.48 -5.90 -2.92
C THR A 70 -2.95 -7.33 -3.17
N LYS A 71 -4.23 -7.59 -2.86
CA LYS A 71 -4.89 -8.87 -3.18
C LYS A 71 -4.90 -9.14 -4.69
N GLN A 72 -5.08 -8.12 -5.51
CA GLN A 72 -5.07 -8.26 -6.97
C GLN A 72 -3.72 -8.77 -7.49
N LEU A 73 -2.60 -8.26 -6.94
CA LEU A 73 -1.27 -8.75 -7.30
C LEU A 73 -1.06 -10.19 -6.81
N GLN A 74 -1.62 -10.54 -5.65
CA GLN A 74 -1.61 -11.90 -5.12
C GLN A 74 -2.37 -12.87 -6.06
N GLU A 75 -3.55 -12.48 -6.54
CA GLU A 75 -4.33 -13.23 -7.53
C GLU A 75 -3.55 -13.42 -8.84
N GLN A 76 -2.88 -12.39 -9.33
CA GLN A 76 -2.05 -12.49 -10.53
C GLN A 76 -0.90 -13.52 -10.38
N TYR A 77 -0.26 -13.57 -9.20
CA TYR A 77 0.74 -14.62 -8.92
C TYR A 77 0.12 -16.02 -8.93
N LEU A 78 -1.09 -16.17 -8.43
CA LEU A 78 -1.78 -17.47 -8.41
C LEU A 78 -2.24 -17.90 -9.81
N ASP A 79 -2.69 -16.96 -10.63
CA ASP A 79 -3.06 -17.25 -12.03
C ASP A 79 -1.84 -17.74 -12.82
N ASP A 80 -0.67 -17.14 -12.58
CA ASP A 80 0.55 -17.49 -13.30
C ASP A 80 1.29 -18.72 -12.71
N PHE A 81 1.23 -18.92 -11.37
CA PHE A 81 2.11 -19.86 -10.63
C PHE A 81 1.37 -20.67 -9.55
N GLY A 82 0.05 -20.77 -9.59
CA GLY A 82 -0.76 -21.38 -8.54
C GLY A 82 -0.40 -22.82 -8.16
N ASP A 83 0.20 -23.58 -9.07
CA ASP A 83 0.69 -24.95 -8.78
C ASP A 83 1.88 -24.98 -7.79
N MET A 84 2.55 -23.86 -7.58
CA MET A 84 3.79 -23.75 -6.80
C MET A 84 3.60 -22.93 -5.52
N LEU A 85 2.46 -22.26 -5.37
CA LEU A 85 2.19 -21.30 -4.30
C LEU A 85 0.92 -21.68 -3.54
N VAL A 86 0.97 -21.58 -2.22
CA VAL A 86 -0.22 -21.69 -1.38
C VAL A 86 -0.58 -20.31 -0.84
N GLU A 87 -1.83 -19.91 -1.07
CA GLU A 87 -2.33 -18.62 -0.63
C GLU A 87 -2.84 -18.66 0.80
N ILE A 88 -2.55 -17.59 1.55
CA ILE A 88 -3.24 -17.29 2.81
C ILE A 88 -3.61 -15.81 2.87
N LYS A 89 -4.84 -15.53 3.28
CA LYS A 89 -5.43 -14.19 3.47
C LYS A 89 -5.96 -14.00 4.89
N GLY A 90 -6.29 -12.78 5.25
CA GLY A 90 -7.00 -12.50 6.50
C GLY A 90 -8.34 -13.24 6.58
N ARG A 91 -8.78 -13.55 7.80
CA ARG A 91 -9.99 -14.37 8.07
C ARG A 91 -11.23 -13.87 7.35
N GLY A 92 -11.47 -12.56 7.29
CA GLY A 92 -12.65 -11.97 6.63
C GLY A 92 -12.76 -12.27 5.13
N ASN A 93 -11.74 -12.87 4.50
CA ASN A 93 -11.80 -13.31 3.10
C ASN A 93 -12.33 -14.73 2.90
N TYR A 94 -12.63 -15.45 3.99
CA TYR A 94 -13.12 -16.83 3.95
C TYR A 94 -14.56 -16.88 4.43
N LYS A 95 -15.34 -17.80 3.86
CA LYS A 95 -16.72 -18.03 4.28
C LYS A 95 -16.77 -18.75 5.62
N CYS A 96 -17.78 -18.44 6.41
CA CYS A 96 -18.12 -19.16 7.62
C CYS A 96 -19.53 -19.73 7.48
N ASN A 97 -19.70 -21.03 7.66
CA ASN A 97 -21.00 -21.71 7.54
C ASN A 97 -22.02 -21.24 8.59
N TYR A 98 -21.54 -20.59 9.66
CA TYR A 98 -22.38 -20.17 10.78
C TYR A 98 -22.76 -18.68 10.78
N LYS A 99 -21.98 -17.81 10.08
CA LYS A 99 -22.21 -16.36 10.12
C LYS A 99 -21.88 -15.60 8.82
N GLY A 100 -21.65 -16.31 7.72
CA GLY A 100 -21.36 -15.71 6.41
C GLY A 100 -19.90 -15.41 6.15
N ASN A 101 -19.16 -14.76 7.08
CA ASN A 101 -17.72 -14.56 6.99
C ASN A 101 -16.99 -15.06 8.24
N CYS A 102 -15.66 -15.24 8.16
CA CYS A 102 -14.86 -15.85 9.23
C CYS A 102 -14.08 -14.79 10.03
N ASP A 103 -14.72 -13.66 10.42
CA ASP A 103 -14.03 -12.63 11.22
C ASP A 103 -13.67 -13.15 12.61
N PHE A 104 -14.61 -13.84 13.27
CA PHE A 104 -14.45 -14.45 14.59
C PHE A 104 -14.86 -15.92 14.56
N CYS A 105 -14.31 -16.72 15.45
CA CYS A 105 -14.69 -18.10 15.61
C CYS A 105 -15.73 -18.27 16.74
N ILE A 106 -17.02 -18.31 16.40
CA ILE A 106 -18.11 -18.48 17.38
C ILE A 106 -17.96 -19.78 18.20
N LYS A 107 -17.47 -20.88 17.60
CA LYS A 107 -17.25 -22.14 18.33
C LYS A 107 -16.21 -22.01 19.46
N ALA A 108 -15.29 -21.05 19.37
CA ALA A 108 -14.29 -20.85 20.42
C ALA A 108 -14.92 -20.34 21.73
N GLU A 109 -16.05 -19.64 21.67
CA GLU A 109 -16.80 -19.15 22.84
C GLU A 109 -17.28 -20.30 23.71
N TYR A 110 -17.75 -21.37 23.08
CA TYR A 110 -18.30 -22.54 23.79
C TYR A 110 -17.25 -23.63 24.02
N ASN A 111 -15.96 -23.32 23.92
CA ASN A 111 -14.85 -24.28 24.01
C ASN A 111 -15.00 -25.49 23.05
N LEU A 112 -15.78 -25.32 21.99
CA LEU A 112 -15.97 -26.34 20.98
C LEU A 112 -14.76 -26.42 20.05
N ARG A 113 -14.47 -27.63 19.55
CA ARG A 113 -13.39 -27.80 18.56
C ARG A 113 -13.67 -26.93 17.33
N LYS A 114 -12.61 -26.34 16.77
CA LYS A 114 -12.70 -25.62 15.50
C LYS A 114 -13.32 -26.53 14.44
N CYS A 115 -14.14 -25.94 13.56
CA CYS A 115 -14.78 -26.68 12.48
C CYS A 115 -13.75 -27.38 11.61
N SER A 116 -13.98 -28.66 11.31
CA SER A 116 -13.15 -29.41 10.35
C SER A 116 -13.26 -28.84 8.93
N ASP A 117 -14.42 -28.27 8.61
CA ASP A 117 -14.81 -27.65 7.34
C ASP A 117 -14.57 -26.13 7.28
N CYS A 118 -13.90 -25.54 8.28
CA CYS A 118 -13.57 -24.13 8.30
C CYS A 118 -12.55 -23.79 7.19
N GLU A 119 -12.98 -23.05 6.18
CA GLU A 119 -12.14 -22.66 5.04
C GLU A 119 -10.83 -21.96 5.49
N TYR A 120 -10.92 -21.03 6.45
CA TYR A 120 -9.74 -20.37 6.99
C TYR A 120 -8.76 -21.34 7.68
N ASN A 121 -9.27 -22.25 8.53
CA ASN A 121 -8.41 -23.22 9.21
C ASN A 121 -7.75 -24.20 8.23
N GLN A 122 -8.45 -24.60 7.17
CA GLN A 122 -7.88 -25.43 6.11
C GLN A 122 -6.81 -24.67 5.33
N ALA A 123 -7.07 -23.41 4.96
CA ALA A 123 -6.09 -22.55 4.28
C ALA A 123 -4.86 -22.31 5.17
N PHE A 124 -5.07 -22.03 6.47
CA PHE A 124 -3.99 -21.83 7.43
C PHE A 124 -3.10 -23.08 7.58
N LYS A 125 -3.71 -24.26 7.75
CA LYS A 125 -2.95 -25.53 7.83
C LYS A 125 -2.15 -25.78 6.55
N LYS A 126 -2.78 -25.59 5.39
CA LYS A 126 -2.09 -25.72 4.10
C LYS A 126 -0.91 -24.73 4.00
N ALA A 127 -1.08 -23.50 4.47
CA ALA A 127 -0.02 -22.50 4.44
C ALA A 127 1.15 -22.85 5.39
N VAL A 128 0.86 -23.39 6.58
CA VAL A 128 1.90 -23.85 7.52
C VAL A 128 2.73 -25.01 6.95
N GLU A 129 2.07 -25.95 6.27
CA GLU A 129 2.70 -27.15 5.69
C GLU A 129 3.35 -26.89 4.31
N ALA A 130 3.00 -25.78 3.67
CA ALA A 130 3.45 -25.49 2.31
C ALA A 130 4.90 -25.02 2.26
N LYS A 131 5.61 -25.45 1.22
CA LYS A 131 6.95 -24.96 0.90
C LYS A 131 6.95 -23.46 0.60
N ASN A 132 6.07 -23.00 -0.28
CA ASN A 132 6.01 -21.59 -0.71
C ASN A 132 4.64 -21.01 -0.40
N VAL A 133 4.61 -19.94 0.38
CA VAL A 133 3.39 -19.22 0.76
C VAL A 133 3.36 -17.84 0.16
N ILE A 134 2.26 -17.52 -0.53
CA ILE A 134 2.00 -16.16 -0.96
C ILE A 134 0.95 -15.51 -0.05
N THR A 135 1.26 -14.30 0.39
CA THR A 135 0.35 -13.50 1.22
C THR A 135 0.61 -12.01 1.03
N ASN A 136 -0.16 -11.16 1.70
CA ASN A 136 0.12 -9.74 1.72
C ASN A 136 0.88 -9.31 2.98
N TYR A 137 1.45 -8.11 2.94
CA TYR A 137 2.21 -7.54 4.07
C TYR A 137 1.38 -7.48 5.35
N ASP A 138 0.09 -7.13 5.26
CA ASP A 138 -0.81 -7.02 6.42
C ASP A 138 -0.92 -8.37 7.14
N TYR A 139 -1.19 -9.42 6.38
CA TYR A 139 -1.39 -10.73 6.98
C TYR A 139 -0.12 -11.24 7.66
N LEU A 140 1.05 -11.15 6.99
CA LEU A 140 2.30 -11.62 7.59
C LEU A 140 2.69 -10.79 8.82
N TYR A 141 2.47 -9.47 8.79
CA TYR A 141 2.71 -8.62 9.95
C TYR A 141 1.83 -9.01 11.14
N TYR A 142 0.52 -9.14 10.93
CA TYR A 142 -0.40 -9.49 12.02
C TYR A 142 -0.30 -10.95 12.47
N ALA A 143 -0.10 -11.91 11.57
CA ALA A 143 -0.06 -13.32 11.90
C ALA A 143 1.34 -13.86 12.24
N GLY A 144 2.40 -13.18 11.83
CA GLY A 144 3.79 -13.58 12.08
C GLY A 144 4.48 -12.71 13.13
N VAL A 145 4.23 -11.38 13.12
CA VAL A 145 4.93 -10.43 14.00
C VAL A 145 4.08 -10.09 15.23
N ALA A 146 2.88 -9.54 15.03
CA ALA A 146 2.04 -9.05 16.13
C ALA A 146 1.37 -10.19 16.92
N ASN A 147 0.99 -11.28 16.24
CA ASN A 147 0.42 -12.48 16.85
C ASN A 147 1.14 -13.69 16.24
N PRO A 148 2.24 -14.18 16.81
CA PRO A 148 3.11 -15.17 16.19
C PRO A 148 2.41 -16.53 16.03
N LEU A 149 1.65 -16.68 14.96
CA LEU A 149 0.97 -17.90 14.52
C LEU A 149 1.74 -18.59 13.38
N LEU A 150 2.67 -17.88 12.74
CA LEU A 150 3.52 -18.35 11.66
C LEU A 150 4.98 -18.20 12.04
N ASP A 151 5.77 -19.21 11.73
CA ASP A 151 7.20 -19.21 11.94
C ASP A 151 7.94 -18.47 10.82
N SER A 152 9.19 -18.05 11.08
CA SER A 152 10.09 -17.52 10.05
C SER A 152 10.47 -18.62 9.05
N ARG A 153 10.81 -18.20 7.81
CA ARG A 153 11.21 -19.09 6.73
C ARG A 153 12.63 -18.77 6.24
N GLU A 154 13.19 -19.67 5.45
CA GLU A 154 14.51 -19.44 4.85
C GLU A 154 14.50 -18.18 3.99
N LEU A 155 13.46 -17.98 3.18
CA LEU A 155 13.39 -16.89 2.22
C LEU A 155 12.13 -16.00 2.43
N LEU A 156 12.35 -14.70 2.51
CA LEU A 156 11.30 -13.69 2.49
C LEU A 156 11.47 -12.82 1.23
N ILE A 157 10.52 -12.90 0.30
CA ILE A 157 10.51 -12.12 -0.93
C ILE A 157 9.46 -11.02 -0.81
N LEU A 158 9.91 -9.76 -0.93
CA LEU A 158 9.06 -8.58 -0.82
C LEU A 158 8.88 -7.96 -2.21
N ASP A 159 7.69 -8.12 -2.80
CA ASP A 159 7.39 -7.50 -4.08
C ASP A 159 6.90 -6.05 -3.88
N GLU A 160 7.17 -5.18 -4.84
CA GLU A 160 6.98 -3.73 -4.78
C GLU A 160 7.61 -3.08 -3.53
N ALA A 161 8.82 -3.56 -3.19
CA ALA A 161 9.51 -3.26 -1.93
C ALA A 161 9.78 -1.77 -1.69
N HIS A 162 9.76 -0.92 -2.72
CA HIS A 162 9.86 0.54 -2.58
C HIS A 162 8.74 1.14 -1.70
N ASN A 163 7.66 0.41 -1.48
CA ASN A 163 6.56 0.81 -0.60
C ASN A 163 6.71 0.32 0.86
N LEU A 164 7.80 -0.39 1.19
CA LEU A 164 7.96 -1.05 2.50
C LEU A 164 7.76 -0.07 3.66
N GLU A 165 8.50 1.03 3.70
CA GLU A 165 8.38 2.04 4.75
C GLU A 165 6.93 2.59 4.87
N ARG A 166 6.33 2.96 3.73
CA ARG A 166 4.94 3.45 3.71
C ARG A 166 3.97 2.40 4.25
N LYS A 167 4.17 1.14 3.89
CA LYS A 167 3.32 0.04 4.35
C LYS A 167 3.45 -0.18 5.84
N MET A 168 4.67 -0.17 6.37
CA MET A 168 4.91 -0.28 7.81
C MET A 168 4.30 0.89 8.58
N LEU A 169 4.43 2.13 8.08
CA LEU A 169 3.76 3.30 8.67
C LEU A 169 2.25 3.12 8.76
N MET A 170 1.61 2.55 7.73
CA MET A 170 0.16 2.26 7.77
C MET A 170 -0.19 1.18 8.80
N LEU A 171 0.61 0.11 8.87
CA LEU A 171 0.36 -1.02 9.78
C LEU A 171 0.57 -0.68 11.25
N SER A 172 1.52 0.22 11.54
CA SER A 172 1.86 0.66 12.90
C SER A 172 1.10 1.93 13.33
N SER A 173 0.21 2.46 12.48
CA SER A 173 -0.67 3.58 12.83
C SER A 173 -1.96 3.08 13.46
N SER A 174 -2.52 3.88 14.36
CA SER A 174 -3.83 3.66 15.00
C SER A 174 -4.74 4.85 14.76
N GLU A 175 -6.04 4.65 14.88
CA GLU A 175 -7.02 5.74 14.74
C GLU A 175 -8.15 5.62 15.76
N LEU A 176 -8.75 6.77 16.06
CA LEU A 176 -10.05 6.88 16.75
C LEU A 176 -11.05 7.46 15.74
N ASN A 177 -11.93 6.61 15.22
CA ASN A 177 -12.99 7.05 14.31
C ASN A 177 -14.11 7.72 15.09
N ARG A 178 -14.51 8.94 14.69
CA ARG A 178 -15.51 9.76 15.40
C ARG A 178 -16.87 9.07 15.48
N GLU A 179 -17.36 8.54 14.36
CA GLU A 179 -18.67 7.87 14.29
C GLU A 179 -18.68 6.63 15.18
N TYR A 180 -17.65 5.79 15.06
CA TYR A 180 -17.55 4.58 15.86
C TYR A 180 -17.51 4.87 17.36
N ILE A 181 -16.66 5.79 17.79
CA ILE A 181 -16.56 6.16 19.22
C ILE A 181 -17.86 6.79 19.72
N SER A 182 -18.48 7.67 18.92
CA SER A 182 -19.74 8.31 19.28
C SER A 182 -20.89 7.31 19.39
N THR A 183 -21.04 6.40 18.44
CA THR A 183 -22.11 5.41 18.44
C THR A 183 -21.90 4.34 19.51
N THR A 184 -20.65 3.91 19.70
CA THR A 184 -20.34 2.83 20.64
C THR A 184 -20.27 3.32 22.09
N PHE A 185 -19.64 4.48 22.35
CA PHE A 185 -19.34 4.96 23.71
C PHE A 185 -20.13 6.22 24.10
N GLY A 186 -20.83 6.87 23.16
CA GLY A 186 -21.58 8.10 23.41
C GLY A 186 -20.69 9.34 23.57
N ILE A 187 -19.48 9.33 23.02
CA ILE A 187 -18.46 10.40 23.19
C ILE A 187 -18.09 10.96 21.82
N ASP A 188 -18.12 12.28 21.67
CA ASP A 188 -17.49 12.95 20.53
C ASP A 188 -16.03 13.27 20.84
N ILE A 189 -15.11 12.61 20.16
CA ILE A 189 -13.67 12.78 20.35
C ILE A 189 -13.18 14.22 20.04
N PHE A 190 -13.97 15.02 19.34
CA PHE A 190 -13.68 16.41 19.00
C PHE A 190 -14.53 17.41 19.81
N GLU A 191 -15.23 16.96 20.84
CA GLU A 191 -16.08 17.80 21.69
C GLU A 191 -15.37 19.09 22.17
N PRO A 192 -14.10 19.06 22.64
CA PRO A 192 -13.41 20.27 23.07
C PRO A 192 -13.25 21.34 21.96
N LEU A 193 -13.15 20.92 20.69
CA LEU A 193 -13.10 21.84 19.56
C LEU A 193 -14.50 22.36 19.20
N MET A 194 -15.51 21.50 19.26
CA MET A 194 -16.91 21.85 18.96
C MET A 194 -17.45 22.93 19.93
N TYR A 195 -17.13 22.81 21.22
CA TYR A 195 -17.52 23.81 22.23
C TYR A 195 -16.50 24.96 22.40
N GLY A 196 -15.44 25.01 21.57
CA GLY A 196 -14.47 26.08 21.59
C GLY A 196 -13.57 26.13 22.83
N THR A 197 -13.52 25.05 23.63
CA THR A 197 -12.67 24.96 24.82
C THR A 197 -11.22 24.69 24.48
N LYS A 198 -10.92 24.09 23.32
CA LYS A 198 -9.58 23.90 22.77
C LYS A 198 -9.55 24.21 21.27
N SER A 199 -8.44 24.74 20.79
CA SER A 199 -8.17 24.87 19.36
C SER A 199 -7.65 23.56 18.77
N ILE A 200 -7.71 23.41 17.44
CA ILE A 200 -7.14 22.24 16.75
C ILE A 200 -5.64 22.08 17.00
N ASN A 201 -4.91 23.20 17.11
CA ASN A 201 -3.47 23.17 17.40
C ASN A 201 -3.17 22.72 18.83
N GLU A 202 -4.05 23.04 19.77
CA GLU A 202 -3.94 22.55 21.14
C GLU A 202 -4.22 21.05 21.19
N LEU A 203 -5.25 20.55 20.50
CA LEU A 203 -5.52 19.11 20.44
C LEU A 203 -4.37 18.32 19.80
N LYS A 204 -3.75 18.87 18.74
CA LYS A 204 -2.58 18.25 18.09
C LYS A 204 -1.34 18.17 18.97
N ARG A 205 -1.20 19.08 19.93
CA ARG A 205 -0.02 19.21 20.81
C ARG A 205 -0.27 18.75 22.23
N ASN A 206 -1.45 18.26 22.54
CA ASN A 206 -1.84 17.84 23.88
C ASN A 206 -2.04 16.32 23.93
N PRO A 207 -0.96 15.54 24.11
CA PRO A 207 -1.07 14.10 24.24
C PRO A 207 -1.93 13.69 25.45
N ASP A 208 -1.92 14.46 26.55
CA ASP A 208 -2.64 14.12 27.78
C ASP A 208 -4.15 13.99 27.54
N TYR A 209 -4.74 14.85 26.71
CA TYR A 209 -6.16 14.73 26.34
C TYR A 209 -6.49 13.37 25.72
N TRP A 210 -5.66 12.92 24.80
CA TRP A 210 -5.87 11.65 24.10
C TRP A 210 -5.56 10.45 24.98
N ILE A 211 -4.56 10.57 25.86
CA ILE A 211 -4.24 9.55 26.88
C ILE A 211 -5.42 9.38 27.83
N GLU A 212 -5.93 10.48 28.40
CA GLU A 212 -7.09 10.46 29.31
C GLU A 212 -8.34 9.89 28.63
N LEU A 213 -8.58 10.24 27.35
CA LEU A 213 -9.68 9.70 26.57
C LEU A 213 -9.52 8.19 26.35
N CYS A 214 -8.34 7.71 25.92
CA CYS A 214 -8.08 6.28 25.74
C CYS A 214 -8.22 5.51 27.06
N ASP A 215 -7.71 6.02 28.16
CA ASP A 215 -7.82 5.41 29.48
C ASP A 215 -9.28 5.32 29.95
N TYR A 216 -10.09 6.35 29.66
CA TYR A 216 -11.53 6.33 29.91
C TYR A 216 -12.23 5.24 29.06
N LEU A 217 -11.93 5.20 27.76
CA LEU A 217 -12.50 4.18 26.83
C LEU A 217 -12.14 2.76 27.28
N ILE A 218 -10.90 2.52 27.71
CA ILE A 218 -10.46 1.24 28.28
C ILE A 218 -11.29 0.86 29.51
N LYS A 219 -11.58 1.82 30.40
CA LYS A 219 -12.43 1.56 31.59
C LYS A 219 -13.85 1.18 31.18
N GLU A 220 -14.43 1.87 30.20
CA GLU A 220 -15.77 1.56 29.71
C GLU A 220 -15.82 0.20 29.01
N CYS A 221 -14.80 -0.16 28.21
CA CYS A 221 -14.69 -1.51 27.64
C CYS A 221 -14.68 -2.59 28.76
N LYS A 222 -13.81 -2.43 29.76
CA LYS A 222 -13.72 -3.36 30.90
C LYS A 222 -15.03 -3.50 31.67
N LYS A 223 -15.76 -2.41 31.85
CA LYS A 223 -17.07 -2.41 32.52
C LYS A 223 -18.12 -3.17 31.71
N ARG A 224 -18.18 -2.97 30.39
CA ARG A 224 -19.09 -3.69 29.49
C ARG A 224 -18.75 -5.16 29.39
N ILE A 225 -17.48 -5.51 29.25
CA ILE A 225 -17.02 -6.91 29.23
C ILE A 225 -17.43 -7.61 30.51
N LYS A 226 -17.24 -7.00 31.68
CA LYS A 226 -17.70 -7.56 32.97
C LYS A 226 -19.21 -7.77 33.02
N LYS A 227 -20.01 -6.85 32.43
CA LYS A 227 -21.46 -7.01 32.36
C LYS A 227 -21.82 -8.20 31.47
N ILE A 228 -21.25 -8.28 30.27
CA ILE A 228 -21.43 -9.42 29.36
C ILE A 228 -21.07 -10.74 30.05
N GLU A 229 -19.94 -10.80 30.78
CA GLU A 229 -19.51 -11.99 31.51
C GLU A 229 -20.37 -12.31 32.73
N GLY A 230 -20.98 -11.29 33.34
CA GLY A 230 -21.91 -11.46 34.50
C GLY A 230 -23.28 -11.90 34.09
N ASP A 231 -23.76 -11.47 32.92
CA ASP A 231 -25.06 -11.82 32.35
C ASP A 231 -25.00 -13.16 31.58
N ALA A 232 -23.80 -13.62 31.18
CA ALA A 232 -23.62 -14.94 30.55
C ALA A 232 -23.93 -16.03 31.57
N ASP A 233 -24.95 -16.80 31.28
CA ASP A 233 -25.31 -17.98 32.09
C ASP A 233 -24.16 -19.02 32.01
N LYS A 234 -23.32 -19.04 33.03
CA LYS A 234 -22.10 -19.87 33.13
C LYS A 234 -22.35 -21.37 33.08
N SER A 235 -23.65 -21.78 33.03
CA SER A 235 -24.08 -23.16 33.12
C SER A 235 -24.42 -23.83 31.79
N VAL A 236 -24.38 -23.10 30.64
CA VAL A 236 -24.73 -23.69 29.34
C VAL A 236 -23.51 -24.41 28.76
N GLN A 237 -23.37 -25.70 29.11
CA GLN A 237 -22.53 -26.62 28.35
C GLN A 237 -23.24 -26.95 27.04
N VAL A 238 -22.75 -26.36 25.93
CA VAL A 238 -23.27 -26.65 24.59
C VAL A 238 -22.44 -27.78 24.00
N THR A 239 -23.13 -28.85 23.57
CA THR A 239 -22.46 -29.91 22.80
C THR A 239 -22.26 -29.49 21.34
N LEU A 240 -21.32 -30.13 20.64
CA LEU A 240 -21.07 -29.84 19.23
C LEU A 240 -22.32 -30.07 18.36
N ASP A 241 -23.06 -31.16 18.64
CA ASP A 241 -24.27 -31.54 17.91
C ASP A 241 -25.42 -30.54 18.14
N GLU A 242 -25.57 -30.03 19.36
CA GLU A 242 -26.56 -28.98 19.68
C GLU A 242 -26.23 -27.67 18.99
N PHE A 243 -24.93 -27.29 18.94
CA PHE A 243 -24.47 -26.10 18.24
C PHE A 243 -24.71 -26.24 16.72
N GLU A 244 -24.35 -27.36 16.12
CA GLU A 244 -24.51 -27.62 14.69
C GLU A 244 -25.97 -27.76 14.25
N SER A 245 -26.85 -28.22 15.14
CA SER A 245 -28.28 -28.32 14.83
C SER A 245 -29.01 -26.98 14.78
N ASN A 246 -28.55 -25.95 15.52
CA ASN A 246 -29.16 -24.63 15.53
C ASN A 246 -28.12 -23.51 15.80
N PRO A 247 -27.20 -23.24 14.84
CA PRO A 247 -26.13 -22.26 15.03
C PRO A 247 -26.63 -20.84 15.33
N SER A 248 -27.78 -20.45 14.78
CA SER A 248 -28.37 -19.12 14.99
C SER A 248 -28.82 -18.87 16.43
N LYS A 249 -29.15 -19.90 17.19
CA LYS A 249 -29.47 -19.81 18.62
C LYS A 249 -28.26 -19.42 19.46
N TYR A 250 -27.05 -19.78 18.97
CA TYR A 250 -25.78 -19.61 19.64
C TYR A 250 -24.89 -18.52 18.98
N SER A 251 -25.41 -17.82 17.95
CA SER A 251 -24.80 -16.64 17.40
C SER A 251 -24.97 -15.47 18.38
N ASN A 252 -24.19 -15.50 19.46
CA ASN A 252 -24.34 -14.55 20.57
C ASN A 252 -23.78 -13.19 20.17
N PHE A 253 -24.66 -12.19 20.10
CA PHE A 253 -24.31 -10.80 19.84
C PHE A 253 -23.30 -10.30 20.91
N ASP A 254 -23.46 -10.75 22.14
CA ASP A 254 -22.64 -10.40 23.29
C ASP A 254 -21.18 -10.85 23.15
N TYR A 255 -20.95 -12.03 22.53
CA TYR A 255 -19.58 -12.50 22.28
C TYR A 255 -18.84 -11.66 21.23
N ILE A 256 -19.53 -11.32 20.15
CA ILE A 256 -18.96 -10.45 19.11
C ILE A 256 -18.65 -9.08 19.70
N GLU A 257 -19.55 -8.53 20.50
CA GLU A 257 -19.35 -7.27 21.24
C GLU A 257 -18.13 -7.39 22.18
N LYS A 258 -18.02 -8.46 22.95
CA LYS A 258 -16.87 -8.71 23.82
C LYS A 258 -15.55 -8.72 23.04
N GLN A 259 -15.48 -9.46 21.92
CA GLN A 259 -14.26 -9.53 21.10
C GLN A 259 -13.90 -8.17 20.50
N ASN A 260 -14.89 -7.40 20.05
CA ASN A 260 -14.66 -6.03 19.58
C ASN A 260 -14.12 -5.15 20.69
N LEU A 261 -14.71 -5.17 21.87
CA LEU A 261 -14.25 -4.40 23.03
C LEU A 261 -12.84 -4.80 23.48
N GLU A 262 -12.48 -6.08 23.44
CA GLU A 262 -11.11 -6.56 23.73
C GLU A 262 -10.10 -6.04 22.69
N GLN A 263 -10.49 -6.00 21.42
CA GLN A 263 -9.66 -5.44 20.35
C GLN A 263 -9.51 -3.92 20.50
N ASP A 264 -10.59 -3.22 20.78
CA ASP A 264 -10.61 -1.78 21.06
C ASP A 264 -9.68 -1.42 22.22
N MET A 265 -9.75 -2.19 23.31
CA MET A 265 -8.85 -1.99 24.46
C MET A 265 -7.38 -2.08 24.07
N LYS A 266 -7.02 -3.02 23.19
CA LYS A 266 -5.63 -3.14 22.70
C LYS A 266 -5.23 -1.91 21.88
N SER A 267 -6.11 -1.44 20.99
CA SER A 267 -5.89 -0.24 20.19
C SER A 267 -5.76 1.01 21.07
N PHE A 268 -6.68 1.20 22.01
CA PHE A 268 -6.63 2.35 22.93
C PHE A 268 -5.38 2.32 23.82
N ALA A 269 -4.99 1.14 24.32
CA ALA A 269 -3.77 0.97 25.09
C ALA A 269 -2.52 1.27 24.26
N ALA A 270 -2.47 0.86 23.01
CA ALA A 270 -1.36 1.17 22.11
C ALA A 270 -1.23 2.69 21.87
N ILE A 271 -2.35 3.39 21.68
CA ILE A 271 -2.36 4.86 21.54
C ILE A 271 -1.88 5.53 22.84
N SER A 272 -2.47 5.15 23.99
CA SER A 272 -2.13 5.74 25.30
C SER A 272 -0.63 5.56 25.63
N LEU A 273 -0.11 4.35 25.45
CA LEU A 273 1.32 4.05 25.67
C LEU A 273 2.23 4.80 24.70
N GLY A 274 1.95 4.75 23.40
CA GLY A 274 2.78 5.42 22.39
C GLY A 274 2.82 6.93 22.58
N LEU A 275 1.72 7.56 23.00
CA LEU A 275 1.69 8.99 23.35
C LEU A 275 2.47 9.27 24.64
N SER A 276 2.35 8.42 25.66
CA SER A 276 3.07 8.56 26.94
C SER A 276 4.59 8.51 26.77
N TYR A 277 5.07 7.73 25.80
CA TYR A 277 6.49 7.64 25.45
C TYR A 277 6.94 8.60 24.36
N ASN A 278 6.06 9.50 23.87
CA ASN A 278 6.31 10.41 22.74
C ASN A 278 6.72 9.67 21.44
N GLU A 279 6.14 8.53 21.17
CA GLU A 279 6.42 7.70 19.98
C GLU A 279 5.45 7.97 18.85
N LEU A 280 4.34 8.70 19.11
CA LEU A 280 3.27 8.95 18.14
C LEU A 280 3.08 10.43 17.82
N ILE A 281 2.79 10.69 16.56
CA ILE A 281 2.32 11.99 16.04
C ILE A 281 0.80 11.96 16.01
N ILE A 282 0.17 13.02 16.53
CA ILE A 282 -1.27 13.23 16.45
C ILE A 282 -1.59 13.95 15.14
N ASP A 283 -2.28 13.29 14.24
CA ASP A 283 -2.71 13.84 12.95
C ASP A 283 -4.24 13.96 12.92
N LEU A 284 -4.74 15.19 12.80
CA LEU A 284 -6.17 15.48 12.87
C LEU A 284 -6.68 15.98 11.53
N PRO A 285 -7.97 15.73 11.18
CA PRO A 285 -8.63 16.30 10.03
C PRO A 285 -8.56 17.83 10.04
N ASP A 286 -8.90 18.45 8.93
CA ASP A 286 -8.99 19.91 8.89
C ASP A 286 -10.15 20.41 9.79
N LYS A 287 -9.98 21.66 10.29
CA LYS A 287 -10.91 22.25 11.23
C LYS A 287 -12.35 22.32 10.69
N ASN A 288 -12.54 22.60 9.41
CA ASN A 288 -13.86 22.76 8.83
C ASN A 288 -14.60 21.41 8.77
N SER A 289 -13.90 20.32 8.37
CA SER A 289 -14.46 18.97 8.39
C SER A 289 -14.96 18.56 9.77
N ILE A 290 -14.24 18.97 10.84
CA ILE A 290 -14.67 18.69 12.21
C ILE A 290 -15.91 19.54 12.58
N LEU A 291 -15.89 20.86 12.28
CA LEU A 291 -16.96 21.79 12.62
C LEU A 291 -18.24 21.57 11.79
N ASP A 292 -18.12 21.11 10.56
CA ASP A 292 -19.25 20.73 9.70
C ASP A 292 -19.96 19.45 10.16
N ASN A 293 -19.58 18.94 11.34
CA ASN A 293 -20.11 17.73 11.97
C ASN A 293 -20.00 16.47 11.09
N ASN A 294 -18.93 16.39 10.28
CA ASN A 294 -18.64 15.18 9.55
C ASN A 294 -18.31 14.06 10.54
N MET A 295 -19.09 12.98 10.52
CA MET A 295 -18.89 11.83 11.40
C MET A 295 -17.87 10.84 10.87
N ASP A 296 -17.71 10.76 9.53
CA ASP A 296 -16.73 9.87 8.88
C ASP A 296 -15.33 10.51 8.84
N ILE A 297 -14.79 10.82 10.02
CA ILE A 297 -13.44 11.34 10.22
C ILE A 297 -12.80 10.69 11.44
N SER A 298 -11.46 10.61 11.42
CA SER A 298 -10.68 10.00 12.49
C SER A 298 -9.60 10.94 13.02
N ALA A 299 -9.27 10.79 14.29
CA ALA A 299 -8.00 11.21 14.83
C ALA A 299 -6.98 10.08 14.60
N GLU A 300 -5.90 10.36 13.87
CA GLU A 300 -4.89 9.37 13.52
C GLU A 300 -3.64 9.54 14.40
N PHE A 301 -3.10 8.42 14.87
CA PHE A 301 -1.91 8.33 15.71
C PHE A 301 -0.85 7.56 14.96
N LYS A 302 0.16 8.27 14.46
CA LYS A 302 1.16 7.76 13.53
C LYS A 302 2.53 7.67 14.19
N PRO A 303 3.27 6.58 14.07
CA PRO A 303 4.60 6.49 14.66
C PRO A 303 5.56 7.50 14.02
N TYR A 304 6.50 8.00 14.81
CA TYR A 304 7.62 8.80 14.31
C TYR A 304 8.54 7.96 13.43
N SER A 305 8.71 6.70 13.77
CA SER A 305 9.59 5.76 13.10
C SER A 305 8.98 4.38 13.06
N VAL A 306 9.27 3.63 12.02
CA VAL A 306 8.88 2.21 11.85
C VAL A 306 10.11 1.31 11.64
N LEU A 307 11.26 1.77 12.06
CA LEU A 307 12.53 1.05 11.84
C LEU A 307 12.52 -0.31 12.54
N ASP A 308 12.03 -0.38 13.77
CA ASP A 308 11.94 -1.62 14.56
C ASP A 308 10.84 -2.54 14.04
N ASP A 309 9.68 -1.99 13.70
CA ASP A 309 8.58 -2.75 13.09
C ASP A 309 9.01 -3.37 11.76
N THR A 310 9.73 -2.61 10.94
CA THR A 310 10.31 -3.11 9.68
C THR A 310 11.26 -4.26 9.96
N GLN A 311 12.17 -4.12 10.93
CA GLN A 311 13.10 -5.19 11.29
C GLN A 311 12.37 -6.43 11.82
N ASN A 312 11.29 -6.26 12.58
CA ASN A 312 10.50 -7.39 13.06
C ASN A 312 9.81 -8.13 11.90
N LEU A 313 9.32 -7.43 10.88
CA LEU A 313 8.82 -8.07 9.66
C LEU A 313 9.94 -8.81 8.91
N LEU A 314 11.12 -8.20 8.78
CA LEU A 314 12.23 -8.79 8.03
C LEU A 314 12.82 -10.04 8.72
N LYS A 315 12.63 -10.20 10.04
CA LYS A 315 12.98 -11.43 10.78
C LYS A 315 12.13 -12.63 10.40
N MET A 316 11.03 -12.44 9.68
CA MET A 316 10.23 -13.54 9.13
C MET A 316 10.94 -14.27 7.97
N GLY A 317 12.10 -13.79 7.53
CA GLY A 317 13.00 -14.47 6.60
C GLY A 317 14.46 -14.46 7.08
N ASN A 318 15.16 -15.59 6.93
CA ASN A 318 16.60 -15.62 7.15
C ASN A 318 17.34 -14.81 6.09
N ILE A 319 16.83 -14.85 4.84
CA ILE A 319 17.29 -14.06 3.69
C ILE A 319 16.11 -13.27 3.17
N CYS A 320 16.31 -11.97 2.92
CA CYS A 320 15.27 -11.08 2.39
C CYS A 320 15.63 -10.62 0.97
N ILE A 321 14.72 -10.82 0.03
CA ILE A 321 14.85 -10.36 -1.36
C ILE A 321 13.81 -9.28 -1.62
N PHE A 322 14.28 -8.08 -1.93
CA PHE A 322 13.46 -6.92 -2.25
C PHE A 322 13.37 -6.75 -3.76
N LEU A 323 12.16 -6.92 -4.31
CA LEU A 323 11.89 -6.74 -5.74
C LEU A 323 11.20 -5.40 -5.97
N THR A 324 11.70 -4.63 -6.90
CA THR A 324 11.11 -3.34 -7.24
C THR A 324 11.40 -2.93 -8.69
N GLY A 325 10.50 -2.17 -9.29
CA GLY A 325 10.73 -1.52 -10.59
C GLY A 325 11.49 -0.20 -10.46
N THR A 326 11.44 0.39 -9.28
CA THR A 326 11.98 1.72 -8.99
C THR A 326 12.47 1.76 -7.55
N LEU A 327 13.74 2.06 -7.33
CA LEU A 327 14.30 2.23 -6.00
C LEU A 327 14.90 3.63 -5.79
N GLY A 328 15.57 4.14 -6.81
CA GLY A 328 16.20 5.45 -6.81
C GLY A 328 17.54 5.49 -6.06
N SER A 329 17.60 5.07 -4.79
CA SER A 329 18.82 5.08 -4.00
C SER A 329 18.87 3.92 -3.02
N LYS A 330 19.84 3.01 -3.20
CA LYS A 330 20.12 1.90 -2.28
C LYS A 330 20.31 2.41 -0.85
N ASP A 331 21.21 3.38 -0.66
CA ASP A 331 21.61 3.84 0.67
C ASP A 331 20.44 4.46 1.43
N LYS A 332 19.59 5.23 0.75
CA LYS A 332 18.42 5.83 1.35
C LYS A 332 17.33 4.79 1.65
N PHE A 333 17.14 3.82 0.78
CA PHE A 333 16.23 2.70 1.04
C PHE A 333 16.69 1.91 2.28
N CYS A 334 17.96 1.56 2.37
CA CYS A 334 18.53 0.88 3.54
C CYS A 334 18.35 1.73 4.81
N GLN A 335 18.70 3.02 4.76
CA GLN A 335 18.59 3.93 5.89
C GLN A 335 17.16 4.02 6.44
N TRP A 336 16.15 4.21 5.56
CA TRP A 336 14.76 4.41 5.98
C TRP A 336 14.01 3.12 6.35
N ASN A 337 14.58 1.96 6.03
CA ASN A 337 14.03 0.65 6.39
C ASN A 337 14.90 -0.10 7.41
N ASN A 338 15.88 0.57 8.04
CA ASN A 338 16.80 -0.01 9.02
C ASN A 338 17.54 -1.26 8.51
N ILE A 339 17.90 -1.27 7.24
CA ILE A 339 18.61 -2.39 6.60
C ILE A 339 20.11 -2.09 6.64
N ASN A 340 20.91 -3.06 7.07
CA ASN A 340 22.37 -2.91 7.08
C ASN A 340 22.92 -2.88 5.64
N PRO A 341 23.50 -1.75 5.18
CA PRO A 341 24.01 -1.63 3.81
C PRO A 341 25.20 -2.58 3.53
N ASP A 342 25.98 -2.98 4.56
CA ASP A 342 27.11 -3.88 4.42
C ASP A 342 26.69 -5.33 4.21
N GLU A 343 25.50 -5.71 4.71
CA GLU A 343 24.86 -7.02 4.48
C GLU A 343 23.95 -7.02 3.24
N THR A 344 23.97 -5.92 2.45
CA THR A 344 23.04 -5.72 1.33
C THR A 344 23.75 -5.77 -0.01
N TYR A 345 23.34 -6.70 -0.87
CA TYR A 345 23.75 -6.73 -2.27
C TYR A 345 22.68 -6.08 -3.16
N TYR A 346 23.11 -5.14 -4.01
CA TYR A 346 22.21 -4.41 -4.90
C TYR A 346 22.45 -4.78 -6.35
N ILE A 347 21.37 -5.14 -7.03
CA ILE A 347 21.35 -5.49 -8.45
C ILE A 347 20.43 -4.52 -9.18
N TYR A 348 20.97 -3.85 -10.19
CA TYR A 348 20.19 -3.04 -11.11
C TYR A 348 20.15 -3.73 -12.48
N GLU A 349 18.94 -3.85 -13.04
CA GLU A 349 18.74 -4.30 -14.42
C GLU A 349 17.78 -3.35 -15.12
N LYS A 350 18.28 -2.70 -16.18
CA LYS A 350 17.51 -1.74 -16.95
C LYS A 350 16.37 -2.43 -17.70
N SER A 351 15.23 -1.75 -17.81
CA SER A 351 14.13 -2.22 -18.64
C SER A 351 14.59 -2.33 -20.11
N PRO A 352 14.17 -3.39 -20.83
CA PRO A 352 14.55 -3.61 -22.23
C PRO A 352 13.88 -2.64 -23.21
N PHE A 353 12.90 -1.84 -22.77
CA PHE A 353 12.08 -1.01 -23.65
C PHE A 353 12.85 0.19 -24.21
N ASP A 354 12.76 0.38 -25.53
CA ASP A 354 13.40 1.45 -26.25
C ASP A 354 12.97 2.84 -25.75
N VAL A 355 13.94 3.71 -25.47
CA VAL A 355 13.70 5.09 -25.01
C VAL A 355 12.90 5.91 -26.04
N ALA A 356 13.05 5.63 -27.33
CA ALA A 356 12.32 6.31 -28.38
C ALA A 356 10.79 6.08 -28.32
N LYS A 357 10.37 4.95 -27.73
CA LYS A 357 8.95 4.60 -27.56
C LYS A 357 8.34 5.20 -26.29
N ARG A 358 9.15 5.83 -25.42
CA ARG A 358 8.73 6.33 -24.11
C ARG A 358 9.29 7.71 -23.76
N PRO A 359 9.25 8.70 -24.66
CA PRO A 359 9.81 10.01 -24.39
C PRO A 359 9.04 10.73 -23.27
N ILE A 360 9.77 11.50 -22.46
CA ILE A 360 9.21 12.43 -21.46
C ILE A 360 9.46 13.86 -21.96
N TYR A 361 8.43 14.50 -22.45
CA TYR A 361 8.51 15.88 -22.90
C TYR A 361 8.25 16.84 -21.75
N VAL A 362 9.20 17.76 -21.51
CA VAL A 362 9.04 18.85 -20.54
C VAL A 362 8.63 20.12 -21.28
N ASP A 363 7.41 20.59 -21.01
CA ASP A 363 6.81 21.77 -21.63
C ASP A 363 6.10 22.62 -20.56
N PHE A 364 6.88 23.39 -19.81
CA PHE A 364 6.45 24.05 -18.59
C PHE A 364 5.55 25.26 -18.87
N VAL A 365 4.37 25.26 -18.26
CA VAL A 365 3.42 26.39 -18.29
C VAL A 365 3.45 27.24 -17.03
N GLY A 366 4.16 26.80 -16.00
CA GLY A 366 4.32 27.50 -14.72
C GLY A 366 4.41 26.56 -13.54
N ARG A 367 4.67 27.12 -12.36
CA ARG A 367 4.65 26.36 -11.10
C ARG A 367 3.20 26.14 -10.67
N MET A 368 2.82 24.86 -10.44
CA MET A 368 1.45 24.50 -10.05
C MET A 368 1.25 24.51 -8.54
N SER A 369 2.30 24.43 -7.75
CA SER A 369 2.24 24.48 -6.28
C SER A 369 2.23 25.91 -5.75
N GLY A 370 1.56 26.13 -4.57
CA GLY A 370 1.47 27.42 -3.90
C GLY A 370 0.33 28.31 -4.40
N PHE A 371 0.34 29.56 -3.93
CA PHE A 371 -0.71 30.55 -4.18
C PHE A 371 -0.11 31.84 -4.72
N ARG A 372 -0.87 32.54 -5.53
CA ARG A 372 -0.58 33.90 -5.98
C ARG A 372 -1.80 34.78 -5.74
N ARG A 373 -1.68 35.78 -4.88
CA ARG A 373 -2.78 36.67 -4.47
C ARG A 373 -4.03 35.91 -3.99
N GLY A 374 -3.83 34.87 -3.19
CA GLY A 374 -4.92 34.03 -2.66
C GLY A 374 -5.51 33.00 -3.63
N ILE A 375 -5.07 33.00 -4.90
CA ILE A 375 -5.52 32.03 -5.90
C ILE A 375 -4.49 30.92 -6.03
N PRO A 376 -4.87 29.63 -5.98
CA PRO A 376 -3.95 28.52 -6.23
C PRO A 376 -3.27 28.65 -7.59
N ASN A 377 -1.94 28.48 -7.64
CA ASN A 377 -1.17 28.59 -8.89
C ASN A 377 -1.64 27.61 -9.97
N TRP A 378 -2.18 26.46 -9.57
CA TRP A 378 -2.69 25.46 -10.50
C TRP A 378 -3.97 25.88 -11.24
N LYS A 379 -4.75 26.89 -10.76
CA LYS A 379 -5.85 27.52 -11.52
C LYS A 379 -5.27 28.40 -12.64
N ASN A 380 -4.54 27.76 -13.56
CA ASN A 380 -3.77 28.43 -14.61
C ASN A 380 -4.35 28.14 -16.00
N LYS A 381 -4.94 29.16 -16.64
CA LYS A 381 -5.52 29.03 -17.98
C LYS A 381 -4.50 28.58 -19.05
N ARG A 382 -3.20 28.88 -18.87
CA ARG A 382 -2.16 28.38 -19.79
C ARG A 382 -2.01 26.87 -19.70
N ALA A 383 -2.23 26.29 -18.50
CA ALA A 383 -2.20 24.84 -18.33
C ALA A 383 -3.38 24.19 -19.07
N ILE A 384 -4.59 24.76 -18.99
CA ILE A 384 -5.74 24.26 -19.75
C ILE A 384 -5.46 24.30 -21.25
N LYS A 385 -4.92 25.43 -21.76
CA LYS A 385 -4.56 25.53 -23.18
C LYS A 385 -3.54 24.45 -23.56
N LYS A 386 -2.53 24.21 -22.72
CA LYS A 386 -1.50 23.19 -22.99
C LYS A 386 -2.09 21.77 -22.96
N ILE A 387 -2.95 21.46 -21.99
CA ILE A 387 -3.65 20.16 -21.94
C ILE A 387 -4.45 19.97 -23.22
N LYS A 388 -5.22 20.98 -23.64
CA LYS A 388 -6.00 20.93 -24.88
C LYS A 388 -5.12 20.65 -26.10
N GLU A 389 -3.99 21.35 -26.27
CA GLU A 389 -3.02 21.09 -27.34
C GLU A 389 -2.51 19.64 -27.34
N ILE A 390 -2.27 19.04 -26.16
CA ILE A 390 -1.85 17.65 -26.05
C ILE A 390 -3.00 16.71 -26.40
N LEU A 391 -4.21 16.95 -25.89
CA LEU A 391 -5.39 16.13 -26.20
C LEU A 391 -5.73 16.14 -27.70
N ASP A 392 -5.58 17.29 -28.36
CA ASP A 392 -5.81 17.42 -29.81
C ASP A 392 -4.78 16.62 -30.62
N MET A 393 -3.52 16.48 -30.13
CA MET A 393 -2.52 15.59 -30.74
C MET A 393 -2.86 14.12 -30.58
N HIS A 394 -3.51 13.75 -29.48
CA HIS A 394 -3.84 12.37 -29.09
C HIS A 394 -5.35 12.05 -29.20
N LYS A 395 -6.09 12.76 -30.07
CA LYS A 395 -7.56 12.70 -30.15
C LYS A 395 -8.16 11.30 -30.37
N ASN A 396 -7.37 10.38 -30.90
CA ASN A 396 -7.80 9.00 -31.18
C ASN A 396 -7.18 7.98 -30.23
N GLU A 397 -6.64 8.41 -29.10
CA GLU A 397 -5.89 7.58 -28.18
C GLU A 397 -6.43 7.74 -26.75
N LYS A 398 -6.37 6.65 -26.00
CA LYS A 398 -6.60 6.71 -24.54
C LYS A 398 -5.36 7.25 -23.83
N GLY A 399 -5.61 7.97 -22.76
CA GLY A 399 -4.52 8.56 -21.97
C GLY A 399 -4.89 8.82 -20.51
N VAL A 400 -3.94 9.39 -19.77
CA VAL A 400 -4.07 9.64 -18.34
C VAL A 400 -3.61 11.05 -17.99
N ILE A 401 -4.39 11.78 -17.18
CA ILE A 401 -4.01 13.07 -16.59
C ILE A 401 -3.82 12.86 -15.08
N HIS A 402 -2.57 12.94 -14.63
CA HIS A 402 -2.21 12.86 -13.22
C HIS A 402 -2.37 14.21 -12.54
N THR A 403 -3.29 14.30 -11.58
CA THR A 403 -3.47 15.45 -10.69
C THR A 403 -2.94 15.13 -9.29
N SER A 404 -2.89 16.13 -8.40
CA SER A 404 -2.51 15.92 -6.99
C SER A 404 -3.70 16.05 -6.02
N SER A 405 -4.89 16.37 -6.53
CA SER A 405 -6.14 16.40 -5.77
C SER A 405 -7.35 16.28 -6.69
N ASN A 406 -8.48 15.87 -6.11
CA ASN A 406 -9.76 15.77 -6.83
C ASN A 406 -10.24 17.15 -7.30
N GLU A 407 -10.00 18.21 -6.50
CA GLU A 407 -10.34 19.60 -6.88
C GLU A 407 -9.67 20.00 -8.21
N GLN A 408 -8.41 19.62 -8.40
CA GLN A 408 -7.70 19.88 -9.66
C GLN A 408 -8.31 19.10 -10.83
N ALA A 409 -8.68 17.83 -10.61
CA ALA A 409 -9.32 17.02 -11.63
C ALA A 409 -10.65 17.63 -12.06
N PHE A 410 -11.53 17.98 -11.12
CA PHE A 410 -12.82 18.61 -11.42
C PHE A 410 -12.67 19.96 -12.12
N TRP A 411 -11.71 20.79 -11.70
CA TRP A 411 -11.43 22.05 -12.37
C TRP A 411 -10.98 21.87 -13.82
N ILE A 412 -10.13 20.87 -14.12
CA ILE A 412 -9.72 20.57 -15.49
C ILE A 412 -10.91 20.08 -16.30
N MET A 413 -11.71 19.16 -15.77
CA MET A 413 -12.91 18.61 -16.43
C MET A 413 -13.93 19.70 -16.77
N ASP A 414 -14.13 20.66 -15.86
CA ASP A 414 -15.06 21.77 -16.09
C ASP A 414 -14.63 22.70 -17.25
N HIS A 415 -13.31 22.80 -17.49
CA HIS A 415 -12.75 23.61 -18.58
C HIS A 415 -12.55 22.87 -19.91
N LEU A 416 -12.71 21.55 -19.91
CA LEU A 416 -12.44 20.67 -21.07
C LEU A 416 -13.63 19.70 -21.32
N LYS A 417 -14.85 20.23 -21.24
CA LYS A 417 -16.11 19.46 -21.40
C LYS A 417 -16.29 18.83 -22.79
N GLU A 418 -15.54 19.33 -23.78
CA GLU A 418 -15.54 18.80 -25.15
C GLU A 418 -14.77 17.48 -25.30
N TYR A 419 -14.00 17.07 -24.27
CA TYR A 419 -13.24 15.81 -24.28
C TYR A 419 -13.90 14.76 -23.39
N ASN A 420 -13.73 13.48 -23.76
CA ASN A 420 -14.24 12.36 -22.99
C ASN A 420 -13.34 12.07 -21.76
N LEU A 421 -13.48 12.89 -20.71
CA LEU A 421 -12.72 12.76 -19.47
C LEU A 421 -13.50 11.93 -18.45
N MET A 422 -12.87 10.89 -17.90
CA MET A 422 -13.43 10.02 -16.87
C MET A 422 -12.65 10.18 -15.56
N PHE A 423 -13.33 10.65 -14.51
CA PHE A 423 -12.71 10.85 -13.19
C PHE A 423 -12.51 9.53 -12.47
N VAL A 424 -11.31 9.33 -11.91
CA VAL A 424 -10.96 8.17 -11.08
C VAL A 424 -10.68 8.60 -9.65
N GLY A 425 -11.58 8.23 -8.74
CA GLY A 425 -11.47 8.51 -7.32
C GLY A 425 -12.66 7.97 -6.53
N GLY A 426 -12.54 7.95 -5.19
CA GLY A 426 -13.60 7.49 -4.29
C GLY A 426 -13.85 5.97 -4.32
N GLU A 427 -15.02 5.58 -3.80
CA GLU A 427 -15.43 4.16 -3.64
C GLU A 427 -15.66 3.45 -4.98
N ASP A 428 -16.09 4.16 -6.00
CA ASP A 428 -16.36 3.62 -7.33
C ASP A 428 -15.12 3.34 -8.19
N ARG A 429 -13.93 3.56 -7.64
CA ARG A 429 -12.67 3.49 -8.40
C ARG A 429 -12.52 2.19 -9.21
N ASN A 430 -12.79 1.05 -8.62
CA ASN A 430 -12.61 -0.25 -9.29
C ASN A 430 -13.61 -0.44 -10.45
N ARG A 431 -14.84 0.02 -10.28
CA ARG A 431 -15.86 0.01 -11.34
C ARG A 431 -15.43 0.90 -12.50
N ILE A 432 -15.00 2.13 -12.22
CA ILE A 432 -14.56 3.10 -13.23
C ILE A 432 -13.37 2.56 -14.02
N LEU A 433 -12.40 1.92 -13.37
CA LEU A 433 -11.26 1.32 -14.03
C LEU A 433 -11.66 0.14 -14.92
N LYS A 434 -12.63 -0.65 -14.51
CA LYS A 434 -13.19 -1.73 -15.32
C LYS A 434 -13.88 -1.16 -16.55
N ASP A 435 -14.77 -0.19 -16.37
CA ASP A 435 -15.50 0.48 -17.47
C ASP A 435 -14.53 1.12 -18.48
N PHE A 436 -13.45 1.76 -18.00
CA PHE A 436 -12.38 2.29 -18.84
C PHE A 436 -11.67 1.19 -19.65
N THR A 437 -11.35 0.07 -19.02
CA THR A 437 -10.62 -1.04 -19.67
C THR A 437 -11.46 -1.70 -20.75
N GLU A 438 -12.76 -1.91 -20.48
CA GLU A 438 -13.69 -2.58 -21.40
C GLU A 438 -14.21 -1.67 -22.52
N SER A 439 -14.18 -0.35 -22.32
CA SER A 439 -14.63 0.62 -23.32
C SER A 439 -13.75 0.61 -24.58
N LYS A 440 -14.37 0.77 -25.73
CA LYS A 440 -13.69 1.00 -27.03
C LYS A 440 -13.52 2.49 -27.37
N GLU A 441 -14.10 3.38 -26.56
CA GLU A 441 -13.99 4.82 -26.77
C GLU A 441 -12.63 5.36 -26.34
N ASN A 442 -12.21 6.49 -26.91
CA ASN A 442 -11.00 7.21 -26.56
C ASN A 442 -11.24 8.03 -25.28
N ILE A 443 -11.27 7.32 -24.15
CA ILE A 443 -11.47 7.91 -22.83
C ILE A 443 -10.11 8.34 -22.26
N ILE A 444 -10.11 9.48 -21.58
CA ILE A 444 -8.94 9.97 -20.85
C ILE A 444 -9.24 9.89 -19.36
N LEU A 445 -8.49 9.09 -18.64
CA LEU A 445 -8.61 9.03 -17.18
C LEU A 445 -8.00 10.27 -16.54
N ILE A 446 -8.66 10.81 -15.53
CA ILE A 446 -8.15 11.93 -14.75
C ILE A 446 -8.34 11.70 -13.24
N GLY A 447 -7.29 11.93 -12.45
CA GLY A 447 -7.39 11.79 -10.99
C GLY A 447 -6.06 11.87 -10.27
N ALA A 448 -6.13 11.89 -8.93
CA ALA A 448 -4.96 12.00 -8.06
C ALA A 448 -4.29 10.64 -7.75
N SER A 449 -5.04 9.56 -7.78
CA SER A 449 -4.61 8.23 -7.31
C SER A 449 -4.46 7.19 -8.42
N ILE A 450 -4.30 7.61 -9.67
CA ILE A 450 -4.22 6.70 -10.82
C ILE A 450 -2.92 5.86 -10.79
N LYS A 451 -1.91 6.31 -10.05
CA LYS A 451 -0.61 5.64 -9.93
C LYS A 451 -0.64 4.28 -9.22
N ASP A 452 -1.70 3.98 -8.44
CA ASP A 452 -1.76 2.79 -7.61
C ASP A 452 -2.64 1.70 -8.27
N GLY A 453 -2.09 0.49 -8.50
CA GLY A 453 -2.87 -0.73 -8.81
C GLY A 453 -3.51 -0.84 -10.20
N VAL A 454 -3.13 -0.01 -11.19
CA VAL A 454 -3.67 -0.12 -12.55
C VAL A 454 -2.56 -0.47 -13.54
N ASP A 455 -2.80 -1.44 -14.39
CA ASP A 455 -1.93 -1.78 -15.50
C ASP A 455 -2.52 -1.26 -16.82
N PHE A 456 -1.83 -0.33 -17.45
CA PHE A 456 -2.25 0.28 -18.71
C PHE A 456 -1.51 -0.32 -19.90
N LYS A 457 -1.80 -1.57 -20.22
CA LYS A 457 -1.16 -2.27 -21.33
C LYS A 457 -1.71 -1.80 -22.67
N GLY A 458 -0.82 -1.55 -23.63
CA GLY A 458 -1.15 -1.28 -25.02
C GLY A 458 -1.99 -0.01 -25.20
N ASP A 459 -3.10 -0.12 -25.93
CA ASP A 459 -3.97 1.02 -26.28
C ASP A 459 -4.69 1.66 -25.09
N LEU A 460 -4.55 1.11 -23.88
CA LEU A 460 -5.14 1.69 -22.69
C LEU A 460 -4.44 2.98 -22.22
N CYS A 461 -3.17 3.21 -22.60
CA CYS A 461 -2.49 4.46 -22.26
C CYS A 461 -1.38 4.80 -23.27
N ARG A 462 -1.68 5.60 -24.27
CA ARG A 462 -0.72 6.08 -25.28
C ARG A 462 -0.03 7.37 -24.87
N PHE A 463 -0.62 8.11 -23.95
CA PHE A 463 0.00 9.31 -23.38
C PHE A 463 -0.38 9.54 -21.92
N GLN A 464 0.48 10.24 -21.21
CA GLN A 464 0.28 10.67 -19.82
C GLN A 464 0.59 12.16 -19.69
N ILE A 465 -0.21 12.89 -18.91
CA ILE A 465 0.03 14.29 -18.57
C ILE A 465 0.22 14.42 -17.07
N VAL A 466 1.39 14.85 -16.64
CA VAL A 466 1.65 15.24 -15.24
C VAL A 466 1.31 16.70 -15.10
N PHE A 467 0.09 16.97 -14.62
CA PHE A 467 -0.41 18.33 -14.40
C PHE A 467 0.35 19.03 -13.29
N LYS A 468 0.56 18.35 -12.18
CA LYS A 468 1.30 18.85 -11.02
C LYS A 468 2.22 17.75 -10.49
N ILE A 469 3.44 18.12 -10.11
CA ILE A 469 4.37 17.19 -9.48
C ILE A 469 3.77 16.61 -8.19
N PRO A 470 3.76 15.28 -8.01
CA PRO A 470 3.06 14.59 -6.94
C PRO A 470 3.84 14.63 -5.61
N TYR A 471 4.03 15.84 -5.07
CA TYR A 471 4.58 15.98 -3.72
C TYR A 471 3.67 15.31 -2.69
N PRO A 472 4.20 14.64 -1.65
CA PRO A 472 3.40 14.13 -0.55
C PRO A 472 2.54 15.21 0.08
N GLN A 473 1.30 14.86 0.46
CA GLN A 473 0.43 15.77 1.18
C GLN A 473 1.03 16.09 2.55
N LEU A 474 1.10 17.39 2.89
CA LEU A 474 1.71 17.88 4.11
C LEU A 474 0.78 17.71 5.34
N ASN A 475 0.61 16.48 5.80
CA ASN A 475 0.08 16.20 7.13
C ASN A 475 1.19 16.31 8.19
N GLU A 476 0.88 16.12 9.47
CA GLU A 476 1.84 16.30 10.56
C GLU A 476 3.03 15.33 10.46
N GLN A 477 2.78 14.07 10.11
CA GLN A 477 3.84 13.07 9.93
C GLN A 477 4.76 13.42 8.76
N VAL A 478 4.21 13.82 7.60
CA VAL A 478 5.02 14.22 6.43
C VAL A 478 5.83 15.49 6.73
N LYS A 479 5.26 16.45 7.47
CA LYS A 479 6.00 17.63 7.92
C LYS A 479 7.18 17.24 8.82
N TYR A 480 6.93 16.41 9.83
CA TYR A 480 7.96 15.91 10.72
C TYR A 480 9.08 15.20 9.95
N ARG A 481 8.74 14.25 9.07
CA ARG A 481 9.72 13.50 8.26
C ARG A 481 10.52 14.41 7.34
N ARG A 482 9.86 15.37 6.69
CA ARG A 482 10.51 16.37 5.83
C ARG A 482 11.50 17.23 6.62
N ASP A 483 11.14 17.66 7.82
CA ASP A 483 11.95 18.53 8.65
C ASP A 483 13.16 17.77 9.24
N LEU A 484 13.00 16.45 9.50
CA LEU A 484 14.06 15.55 9.92
C LEU A 484 15.04 15.23 8.76
N ASP A 485 14.54 14.83 7.61
CA ASP A 485 15.32 14.57 6.39
C ASP A 485 14.59 15.10 5.14
N PRO A 486 14.91 16.32 4.68
CA PRO A 486 14.31 16.89 3.47
C PRO A 486 14.48 16.00 2.22
N LYS A 487 15.53 15.15 2.18
CA LYS A 487 15.78 14.24 1.05
C LYS A 487 14.70 13.17 0.97
N TRP A 488 14.14 12.74 2.11
CA TRP A 488 13.02 11.80 2.15
C TRP A 488 11.79 12.33 1.39
N PHE A 489 11.44 13.59 1.59
CA PHE A 489 10.29 14.22 0.93
C PHE A 489 10.44 14.26 -0.60
N TYR A 490 11.63 14.62 -1.08
CA TYR A 490 11.94 14.61 -2.51
C TYR A 490 12.02 13.20 -3.09
N TYR A 491 12.58 12.26 -2.33
CA TYR A 491 12.62 10.86 -2.73
C TYR A 491 11.21 10.30 -2.93
N GLN A 492 10.28 10.49 -2.00
CA GLN A 492 8.89 10.07 -2.14
C GLN A 492 8.22 10.69 -3.39
N THR A 493 8.52 11.95 -3.67
CA THR A 493 8.03 12.64 -4.88
C THR A 493 8.55 12.00 -6.16
N VAL A 494 9.85 11.70 -6.20
CA VAL A 494 10.51 11.08 -7.36
C VAL A 494 9.98 9.67 -7.58
N MET A 495 9.82 8.89 -6.49
CA MET A 495 9.25 7.54 -6.56
C MET A 495 7.85 7.54 -7.17
N ALA A 496 6.97 8.44 -6.69
CA ALA A 496 5.61 8.56 -7.22
C ALA A 496 5.60 8.92 -8.72
N LEU A 497 6.52 9.78 -9.16
CA LEU A 497 6.63 10.18 -10.56
C LEU A 497 7.16 9.04 -11.45
N MET A 498 8.20 8.33 -10.99
CA MET A 498 8.74 7.17 -11.72
C MET A 498 7.73 6.01 -11.82
N GLN A 499 6.93 5.79 -10.78
CA GLN A 499 5.85 4.80 -10.80
C GLN A 499 4.77 5.14 -11.82
N ALA A 500 4.33 6.41 -11.87
CA ALA A 500 3.38 6.85 -12.89
C ALA A 500 3.94 6.61 -14.31
N TYR A 501 5.20 6.96 -14.53
CA TYR A 501 5.87 6.75 -15.81
C TYR A 501 5.98 5.27 -16.21
N GLY A 502 6.32 4.39 -15.27
CA GLY A 502 6.53 2.96 -15.52
C GLY A 502 5.26 2.17 -15.87
N ARG A 503 4.07 2.79 -15.88
CA ARG A 503 2.80 2.11 -16.19
C ARG A 503 2.40 2.16 -17.66
N GLY A 504 3.06 3.00 -18.44
CA GLY A 504 2.67 3.24 -19.84
C GLY A 504 3.18 2.20 -20.83
N ILE A 505 4.20 1.39 -20.50
CA ILE A 505 4.78 0.40 -21.42
C ILE A 505 4.94 -0.94 -20.72
N ARG A 506 4.50 -2.01 -21.40
CA ARG A 506 4.50 -3.39 -20.91
C ARG A 506 5.19 -4.40 -21.82
N ASP A 507 5.32 -4.12 -23.10
CA ASP A 507 6.03 -4.96 -24.05
C ASP A 507 6.86 -4.15 -25.07
N ASN A 508 7.62 -4.85 -25.92
CA ASN A 508 8.53 -4.21 -26.85
C ASN A 508 7.83 -3.44 -27.99
N ASP A 509 6.58 -3.77 -28.29
CA ASP A 509 5.82 -3.14 -29.36
C ASP A 509 4.98 -1.96 -28.86
N ASP A 510 4.94 -1.79 -27.55
CA ASP A 510 4.18 -0.75 -26.87
C ASP A 510 4.89 0.62 -26.91
N TYR A 511 4.10 1.70 -26.83
CA TYR A 511 4.62 3.06 -26.70
C TYR A 511 3.72 3.90 -25.79
N CYS A 512 4.33 4.85 -25.07
CA CYS A 512 3.62 5.83 -24.25
C CYS A 512 4.45 7.10 -24.09
N VAL A 513 3.83 8.24 -24.36
CA VAL A 513 4.48 9.57 -24.24
C VAL A 513 4.07 10.22 -22.93
N MET A 514 5.02 10.72 -22.13
CA MET A 514 4.71 11.50 -20.94
C MET A 514 4.97 12.99 -21.17
N TYR A 515 4.04 13.84 -20.74
CA TYR A 515 4.16 15.28 -20.75
C TYR A 515 4.20 15.84 -19.32
N ILE A 516 5.23 16.58 -18.97
CA ILE A 516 5.34 17.24 -17.67
C ILE A 516 5.20 18.75 -17.88
N ILE A 517 4.09 19.33 -17.37
CA ILE A 517 3.78 20.75 -17.58
C ILE A 517 4.04 21.63 -16.35
N ASP A 518 4.29 21.05 -15.17
CA ASP A 518 4.65 21.78 -13.94
C ASP A 518 6.14 22.10 -13.91
N SER A 519 6.48 23.39 -13.86
CA SER A 519 7.86 23.86 -13.81
C SER A 519 8.63 23.47 -12.52
N SER A 520 7.94 23.00 -11.48
CA SER A 520 8.58 22.47 -10.27
C SER A 520 9.47 21.26 -10.59
N PHE A 521 9.19 20.52 -11.67
CA PHE A 521 10.01 19.42 -12.15
C PHE A 521 11.46 19.82 -12.40
N LYS A 522 11.71 21.02 -12.94
CA LYS A 522 13.07 21.49 -13.25
C LYS A 522 13.97 21.47 -12.01
N GLN A 523 13.47 21.98 -10.89
CA GLN A 523 14.21 21.99 -9.64
C GLN A 523 14.34 20.57 -9.07
N LEU A 524 13.22 19.82 -9.03
CA LEU A 524 13.22 18.44 -8.55
C LEU A 524 14.27 17.59 -9.28
N PHE A 525 14.28 17.63 -10.62
CA PHE A 525 15.17 16.83 -11.44
C PHE A 525 16.64 17.23 -11.30
N ASN A 526 16.94 18.54 -11.26
CA ASN A 526 18.33 19.02 -11.17
C ASN A 526 18.96 18.76 -9.80
N TYR A 527 18.22 19.01 -8.71
CA TYR A 527 18.77 18.89 -7.35
C TYR A 527 18.70 17.48 -6.77
N ASN A 528 17.84 16.63 -7.32
CA ASN A 528 17.64 15.26 -6.83
C ASN A 528 17.88 14.22 -7.93
N ARG A 529 18.81 14.52 -8.84
CA ARG A 529 19.11 13.67 -9.99
C ARG A 529 19.46 12.22 -9.61
N GLY A 530 20.14 12.02 -8.50
CA GLY A 530 20.52 10.70 -7.99
C GLY A 530 19.38 9.82 -7.48
N PHE A 531 18.15 10.35 -7.36
CA PHE A 531 16.97 9.55 -7.04
C PHE A 531 16.24 9.04 -8.28
N PHE A 532 16.50 9.62 -9.45
CA PHE A 532 15.94 9.13 -10.70
C PHE A 532 16.80 8.01 -11.26
N ASN A 533 16.19 6.86 -11.52
CA ASN A 533 16.89 5.80 -12.22
C ASN A 533 17.20 6.18 -13.69
N GLU A 534 18.10 5.43 -14.30
CA GLU A 534 18.54 5.68 -15.68
C GLU A 534 17.36 5.60 -16.66
N TYR A 535 16.46 4.63 -16.47
CA TYR A 535 15.29 4.41 -17.31
C TYR A 535 14.39 5.66 -17.44
N PHE A 536 14.14 6.35 -16.34
CA PHE A 536 13.39 7.61 -16.36
C PHE A 536 14.23 8.75 -16.95
N ALA A 537 15.45 8.85 -16.49
CA ALA A 537 16.29 10.00 -16.73
C ALA A 537 16.75 10.18 -18.18
N GLU A 538 16.98 9.08 -18.90
CA GLU A 538 17.35 9.11 -20.32
C GLU A 538 16.18 9.52 -21.23
N ALA A 539 14.94 9.29 -20.76
CA ALA A 539 13.72 9.60 -21.51
C ALA A 539 13.37 11.10 -21.48
N VAL A 540 13.94 11.88 -20.53
CA VAL A 540 13.61 13.30 -20.37
C VAL A 540 14.19 14.14 -21.51
N GLN A 541 13.30 14.75 -22.30
CA GLN A 541 13.63 15.55 -23.48
C GLN A 541 12.96 16.93 -23.40
N LYS A 542 13.62 17.95 -23.93
CA LYS A 542 12.92 19.20 -24.20
C LYS A 542 12.09 19.05 -25.47
N LYS A 543 10.82 19.43 -25.42
CA LYS A 543 10.03 19.55 -26.65
C LYS A 543 10.72 20.57 -27.55
N LYS A 544 11.10 20.13 -28.75
CA LYS A 544 11.68 21.01 -29.79
C LYS A 544 10.62 21.99 -30.30
#